data_7fd5cf51665bf342024a93da28995b4a
#
_entry.id   7fd5cf51665bf342024a93da28995b4a
#
_cell.length_a   1.000
_cell.length_b   1.000
_cell.length_c   1.000
_cell.angle_alpha   90.00
_cell.angle_beta   90.00
_cell.angle_gamma   90.00
#
_symmetry.space_group_name_H-M   'P 1'
#
loop_
_entity.id
_entity.type
_entity.pdbx_description
1 polymer ?
#
loop_
_entity_poly.entity_id
_entity_poly.type
_entity_poly.pdbx_seq_one_letter_code
_entity_poly.pdbx_strand_id
1 'polypeptide(L)'
;MQVICRKDRVTKDRRAPVFIRFTKNRKVRYISTGVAVRIDDWDFENQCIRSDSPEMQSIQFQIDSKVEDYRRRMRRLEALEVEVTLDNLLETNGRKFNCTVGEYLRQTIRRLKESGKYGSASKHQSLLARLSQFRSPNIRFEEIEFAYLQDFEFFLRKAGNTDNSIATKFAIFKAAYNKALAEGVFVQKVNPFAKYKVGSLWTKTRKRAITKEEVQKLAALEITSEGRTDYTELARDIFLFSYFTAGINFTDMATLRHRDIVHGRICYSRHKTQKLISCCLVPNALQIVEKYRKSNCTDEDYVFPILDRMIHQTPQQIFNRTHKVLGKVNRELKVLGKRIGLAIPLTTYVARHTY
;
A
#
# COMPACT_ATOMS: atom_id res chain seq x y z
N MET A 1 -28.81 21.65 -14.34
CA MET A 1 -28.04 21.19 -15.51
C MET A 1 -29.00 20.98 -16.65
N GLN A 2 -28.77 21.62 -17.79
CA GLN A 2 -29.63 21.56 -18.98
C GLN A 2 -28.75 21.38 -20.22
N VAL A 3 -29.21 20.62 -21.21
CA VAL A 3 -28.62 20.57 -22.54
C VAL A 3 -29.20 21.71 -23.36
N ILE A 4 -28.37 22.44 -24.07
CA ILE A 4 -28.83 23.54 -24.93
C ILE A 4 -28.08 23.56 -26.27
N CYS A 5 -28.78 23.81 -27.34
CA CYS A 5 -28.23 24.13 -28.65
C CYS A 5 -28.10 25.63 -28.83
N ARG A 6 -26.92 26.14 -29.15
CA ARG A 6 -26.66 27.61 -29.20
C ARG A 6 -26.95 28.17 -30.58
N LYS A 7 -28.15 28.78 -30.73
CA LYS A 7 -28.57 29.46 -31.97
C LYS A 7 -27.67 30.63 -32.36
N ASP A 8 -26.98 31.23 -31.40
CA ASP A 8 -26.12 32.41 -31.61
C ASP A 8 -24.72 32.03 -32.16
N ARG A 9 -24.43 30.72 -32.32
CA ARG A 9 -23.16 30.20 -32.80
C ARG A 9 -23.32 29.24 -33.99
N VAL A 10 -24.18 29.59 -34.91
CA VAL A 10 -24.44 28.75 -36.10
C VAL A 10 -23.32 28.92 -37.12
N THR A 11 -22.83 27.78 -37.62
CA THR A 11 -21.85 27.77 -38.71
C THR A 11 -22.51 28.05 -40.07
N LYS A 12 -21.69 28.30 -41.12
CA LYS A 12 -22.18 28.51 -42.49
C LYS A 12 -23.02 27.33 -42.99
N ASP A 13 -22.76 26.13 -42.48
CA ASP A 13 -23.46 24.87 -42.84
C ASP A 13 -24.74 24.65 -41.98
N ARG A 14 -25.29 25.69 -41.36
CA ARG A 14 -26.49 25.67 -40.52
C ARG A 14 -26.38 24.68 -39.35
N ARG A 15 -25.14 24.38 -38.86
CA ARG A 15 -24.92 23.58 -37.65
C ARG A 15 -24.70 24.48 -36.43
N ALA A 16 -25.30 24.11 -35.32
CA ALA A 16 -25.16 24.80 -34.05
C ALA A 16 -24.52 23.85 -33.01
N PRO A 17 -23.56 24.32 -32.21
CA PRO A 17 -22.92 23.49 -31.20
C PRO A 17 -23.84 23.29 -30.00
N VAL A 18 -23.83 22.06 -29.47
CA VAL A 18 -24.60 21.67 -28.30
C VAL A 18 -23.72 21.79 -27.05
N PHE A 19 -24.27 22.40 -26.01
CA PHE A 19 -23.61 22.60 -24.72
C PHE A 19 -24.44 22.05 -23.58
N ILE A 20 -23.79 21.73 -22.49
CA ILE A 20 -24.39 21.49 -21.20
C ILE A 20 -24.28 22.79 -20.39
N ARG A 21 -25.41 23.36 -20.01
CA ARG A 21 -25.51 24.55 -19.19
C ARG A 21 -25.60 24.16 -17.71
N PHE A 22 -24.66 24.65 -16.90
CA PHE A 22 -24.70 24.55 -15.45
C PHE A 22 -25.06 25.88 -14.83
N THR A 23 -26.01 25.89 -13.91
CA THR A 23 -26.39 27.06 -13.14
C THR A 23 -26.36 26.72 -11.67
N LYS A 24 -25.55 27.42 -10.87
CA LYS A 24 -25.52 27.34 -9.41
C LYS A 24 -25.11 28.70 -8.82
N ASN A 25 -25.77 29.12 -7.75
CA ASN A 25 -25.48 30.36 -7.04
C ASN A 25 -25.43 31.59 -8.00
N ARG A 26 -26.38 31.69 -8.94
CA ARG A 26 -26.46 32.72 -9.99
C ARG A 26 -25.30 32.76 -11.00
N LYS A 27 -24.34 31.80 -10.89
CA LYS A 27 -23.28 31.67 -11.89
C LYS A 27 -23.66 30.62 -12.92
N VAL A 28 -23.44 30.97 -14.21
CA VAL A 28 -23.70 30.06 -15.35
C VAL A 28 -22.39 29.72 -16.03
N ARG A 29 -22.22 28.42 -16.36
CA ARG A 29 -21.12 27.92 -17.19
C ARG A 29 -21.66 27.02 -18.28
N TYR A 30 -20.98 27.02 -19.43
CA TYR A 30 -21.30 26.22 -20.58
C TYR A 30 -20.16 25.24 -20.89
N ILE A 31 -20.47 23.98 -21.01
CA ILE A 31 -19.52 22.92 -21.36
C ILE A 31 -19.87 22.42 -22.73
N SER A 32 -18.91 22.41 -23.65
CA SER A 32 -19.11 21.85 -24.97
C SER A 32 -19.30 20.31 -24.90
N THR A 33 -20.33 19.82 -25.57
CA THR A 33 -20.49 18.37 -25.78
C THR A 33 -19.52 17.83 -26.82
N GLY A 34 -18.91 18.72 -27.63
CA GLY A 34 -18.11 18.37 -28.79
C GLY A 34 -18.94 17.99 -30.01
N VAL A 35 -20.26 18.17 -29.92
CA VAL A 35 -21.22 17.84 -30.97
C VAL A 35 -21.83 19.12 -31.52
N ALA A 36 -22.04 19.17 -32.83
CA ALA A 36 -22.82 20.20 -33.51
C ALA A 36 -23.90 19.54 -34.36
N VAL A 37 -25.13 20.03 -34.23
CA VAL A 37 -26.31 19.50 -34.94
C VAL A 37 -26.87 20.54 -35.90
N ARG A 38 -27.59 20.14 -36.94
CA ARG A 38 -28.33 21.08 -37.76
C ARG A 38 -29.46 21.67 -36.98
N ILE A 39 -29.76 22.96 -37.18
CA ILE A 39 -30.82 23.63 -36.43
C ILE A 39 -32.18 22.97 -36.66
N ASP A 40 -32.42 22.50 -37.86
CA ASP A 40 -33.67 21.85 -38.28
C ASP A 40 -33.87 20.47 -37.59
N ASP A 41 -32.80 19.81 -37.21
CA ASP A 41 -32.81 18.52 -36.53
C ASP A 41 -32.89 18.64 -34.96
N TRP A 42 -32.92 19.84 -34.43
CA TRP A 42 -32.96 20.09 -32.98
C TRP A 42 -34.33 20.54 -32.49
N ASP A 43 -34.86 19.87 -31.49
CA ASP A 43 -36.04 20.31 -30.75
C ASP A 43 -35.65 21.30 -29.63
N PHE A 44 -35.99 22.55 -29.82
CA PHE A 44 -35.68 23.63 -28.87
C PHE A 44 -36.60 23.62 -27.64
N GLU A 45 -37.77 22.97 -27.70
CA GLU A 45 -38.68 22.84 -26.57
C GLU A 45 -38.21 21.73 -25.65
N ASN A 46 -37.93 20.55 -26.20
CA ASN A 46 -37.51 19.38 -25.46
C ASN A 46 -35.99 19.27 -25.28
N GLN A 47 -35.20 20.13 -25.96
CA GLN A 47 -33.74 20.19 -25.90
C GLN A 47 -33.08 18.83 -26.30
N CYS A 48 -33.60 18.22 -27.34
CA CYS A 48 -33.15 16.92 -27.88
C CYS A 48 -33.15 16.94 -29.42
N ILE A 49 -32.65 15.87 -30.01
CA ILE A 49 -32.63 15.67 -31.47
C ILE A 49 -34.00 15.17 -31.93
N ARG A 50 -34.55 15.74 -33.02
CA ARG A 50 -35.86 15.38 -33.57
C ARG A 50 -35.86 14.16 -34.45
N SER A 51 -34.72 13.78 -35.04
CA SER A 51 -34.65 12.75 -36.04
C SER A 51 -34.29 11.38 -35.45
N ASP A 52 -35.01 10.32 -35.86
CA ASP A 52 -34.78 8.94 -35.45
C ASP A 52 -33.74 8.21 -36.37
N SER A 53 -33.01 8.92 -37.21
CA SER A 53 -31.98 8.29 -38.03
C SER A 53 -30.86 7.69 -37.15
N PRO A 54 -30.23 6.57 -37.57
CA PRO A 54 -29.15 5.93 -36.78
C PRO A 54 -28.00 6.86 -36.46
N GLU A 55 -27.66 7.80 -37.35
CA GLU A 55 -26.62 8.81 -37.13
C GLU A 55 -27.03 9.78 -35.99
N MET A 56 -28.28 10.26 -36.02
CA MET A 56 -28.80 11.18 -35.00
C MET A 56 -29.00 10.51 -33.63
N GLN A 57 -29.39 9.26 -33.59
CA GLN A 57 -29.43 8.45 -32.37
C GLN A 57 -28.03 8.28 -31.76
N SER A 58 -27.00 8.08 -32.58
CA SER A 58 -25.60 8.01 -32.10
C SER A 58 -25.14 9.35 -31.51
N ILE A 59 -25.56 10.47 -32.11
CA ILE A 59 -25.25 11.81 -31.60
C ILE A 59 -25.99 12.08 -30.28
N GLN A 60 -27.28 11.73 -30.20
CA GLN A 60 -28.05 11.84 -28.95
C GLN A 60 -27.42 11.00 -27.85
N PHE A 61 -27.01 9.78 -28.13
CA PHE A 61 -26.32 8.93 -27.17
C PHE A 61 -25.01 9.54 -26.65
N GLN A 62 -24.22 10.20 -27.51
CA GLN A 62 -23.02 10.91 -27.10
C GLN A 62 -23.33 12.08 -26.15
N ILE A 63 -24.41 12.82 -26.42
CA ILE A 63 -24.88 13.92 -25.55
C ILE A 63 -25.29 13.35 -24.18
N ASP A 64 -26.15 12.32 -24.19
CA ASP A 64 -26.68 11.70 -22.98
C ASP A 64 -25.59 11.04 -22.13
N SER A 65 -24.64 10.38 -22.76
CA SER A 65 -23.47 9.82 -22.08
C SER A 65 -22.67 10.88 -21.32
N LYS A 66 -22.43 12.05 -21.96
CA LYS A 66 -21.77 13.17 -21.29
C LYS A 66 -22.59 13.75 -20.14
N VAL A 67 -23.89 13.89 -20.32
CA VAL A 67 -24.81 14.37 -19.28
C VAL A 67 -24.78 13.44 -18.08
N GLU A 68 -24.83 12.12 -18.30
CA GLU A 68 -24.82 11.14 -17.22
C GLU A 68 -23.47 11.10 -16.50
N ASP A 69 -22.35 11.31 -17.19
CA ASP A 69 -21.05 11.45 -16.57
C ASP A 69 -21.00 12.63 -15.59
N TYR A 70 -21.56 13.78 -15.94
CA TYR A 70 -21.65 14.91 -15.02
C TYR A 70 -22.63 14.69 -13.87
N ARG A 71 -23.77 14.01 -14.11
CA ARG A 71 -24.70 13.61 -13.05
C ARG A 71 -24.04 12.65 -12.05
N ARG A 72 -23.27 11.69 -12.52
CA ARG A 72 -22.51 10.76 -11.68
C ARG A 72 -21.47 11.47 -10.83
N ARG A 73 -20.82 12.50 -11.39
CA ARG A 73 -19.85 13.34 -10.65
C ARG A 73 -20.54 14.17 -9.57
N MET A 74 -21.68 14.77 -9.87
CA MET A 74 -22.47 15.51 -8.88
C MET A 74 -22.84 14.59 -7.69
N ARG A 75 -23.44 13.43 -7.97
CA ARG A 75 -23.79 12.44 -6.94
C ARG A 75 -22.59 12.01 -6.10
N ARG A 76 -21.41 11.87 -6.73
CA ARG A 76 -20.17 11.53 -6.01
C ARG A 76 -19.68 12.64 -5.10
N LEU A 77 -19.71 13.91 -5.54
CA LEU A 77 -19.33 15.05 -4.71
C LEU A 77 -20.29 15.20 -3.53
N GLU A 78 -21.58 15.03 -3.76
CA GLU A 78 -22.62 15.03 -2.71
C GLU A 78 -22.39 13.89 -1.69
N ALA A 79 -22.10 12.68 -2.15
CA ALA A 79 -21.79 11.54 -1.28
C ALA A 79 -20.51 11.69 -0.45
N LEU A 80 -19.60 12.56 -0.89
CA LEU A 80 -18.36 12.90 -0.18
C LEU A 80 -18.51 14.14 0.71
N GLU A 81 -19.73 14.67 0.84
CA GLU A 81 -20.04 15.92 1.56
C GLU A 81 -19.22 17.12 1.06
N VAL A 82 -18.72 17.05 -0.17
CA VAL A 82 -17.98 18.13 -0.80
C VAL A 82 -18.98 19.04 -1.51
N GLU A 83 -18.90 20.36 -1.24
CA GLU A 83 -19.77 21.31 -1.91
C GLU A 83 -19.61 21.19 -3.44
N VAL A 84 -20.73 20.92 -4.14
CA VAL A 84 -20.77 20.88 -5.60
C VAL A 84 -20.66 22.30 -6.12
N THR A 85 -19.44 22.80 -6.34
CA THR A 85 -19.17 24.05 -7.04
C THR A 85 -18.99 23.78 -8.54
N LEU A 86 -19.20 24.82 -9.36
CA LEU A 86 -18.95 24.69 -10.81
C LEU A 86 -17.49 24.36 -11.09
N ASP A 87 -16.57 24.90 -10.28
CA ASP A 87 -15.14 24.64 -10.42
C ASP A 87 -14.79 23.18 -10.05
N ASN A 88 -15.32 22.63 -8.94
CA ASN A 88 -15.14 21.23 -8.56
C ASN A 88 -15.75 20.25 -9.58
N LEU A 89 -16.86 20.62 -10.21
CA LEU A 89 -17.52 19.84 -11.24
C LEU A 89 -16.74 19.86 -12.56
N LEU A 90 -16.11 21.02 -12.89
CA LEU A 90 -15.37 21.28 -14.12
C LEU A 90 -13.88 20.92 -13.99
N GLU A 91 -13.27 21.06 -12.81
CA GLU A 91 -11.88 20.70 -12.55
C GLU A 91 -11.60 19.22 -12.83
N THR A 92 -12.62 18.36 -12.77
CA THR A 92 -12.49 16.97 -13.23
C THR A 92 -12.45 16.81 -14.75
N ASN A 93 -12.73 17.84 -15.53
CA ASN A 93 -12.69 17.76 -17.01
C ASN A 93 -11.47 18.45 -17.65
N GLY A 94 -10.77 19.32 -16.92
CA GLY A 94 -9.63 20.07 -17.46
C GLY A 94 -8.27 19.56 -16.97
N ARG A 95 -8.24 18.94 -15.80
CA ARG A 95 -7.10 18.14 -15.36
C ARG A 95 -7.34 16.68 -15.84
N LYS A 96 -7.00 16.37 -17.09
CA LYS A 96 -6.26 15.14 -17.30
C LYS A 96 -5.19 15.22 -16.24
N PHE A 97 -5.35 14.51 -15.15
CA PHE A 97 -4.27 14.30 -14.22
C PHE A 97 -3.20 13.60 -15.06
N ASN A 98 -2.29 14.39 -15.63
CA ASN A 98 -1.08 13.89 -16.25
C ASN A 98 -0.18 13.31 -15.17
N CYS A 99 -0.78 12.61 -14.20
CA CYS A 99 -0.10 12.01 -13.10
C CYS A 99 0.58 10.74 -13.62
N THR A 100 1.88 10.79 -13.65
CA THR A 100 2.69 9.62 -13.99
C THR A 100 2.59 8.59 -12.85
N VAL A 101 2.89 7.34 -13.18
CA VAL A 101 2.97 6.25 -12.18
C VAL A 101 3.92 6.62 -11.05
N GLY A 102 5.07 7.23 -11.38
CA GLY A 102 6.04 7.65 -10.37
C GLY A 102 5.51 8.73 -9.43
N GLU A 103 4.81 9.73 -9.95
CA GLU A 103 4.21 10.79 -9.14
C GLU A 103 3.14 10.25 -8.20
N TYR A 104 2.26 9.40 -8.72
CA TYR A 104 1.23 8.74 -7.92
C TYR A 104 1.81 7.88 -6.79
N LEU A 105 2.84 7.09 -7.10
CA LEU A 105 3.53 6.29 -6.09
C LEU A 105 4.22 7.16 -5.04
N ARG A 106 4.89 8.27 -5.44
CA ARG A 106 5.51 9.21 -4.48
C ARG A 106 4.46 9.84 -3.56
N GLN A 107 3.31 10.23 -4.10
CA GLN A 107 2.20 10.76 -3.30
C GLN A 107 1.64 9.71 -2.33
N THR A 108 1.45 8.48 -2.81
CA THR A 108 1.00 7.36 -1.98
C THR A 108 2.00 7.06 -0.85
N ILE A 109 3.30 7.06 -1.15
CA ILE A 109 4.37 6.87 -0.15
C ILE A 109 4.32 7.97 0.92
N ARG A 110 4.12 9.23 0.52
CA ARG A 110 3.98 10.36 1.45
C ARG A 110 2.80 10.14 2.40
N ARG A 111 1.60 9.88 1.87
CA ARG A 111 0.39 9.61 2.66
C ARG A 111 0.55 8.43 3.62
N LEU A 112 1.23 7.36 3.18
CA LEU A 112 1.51 6.20 4.03
C LEU A 112 2.45 6.55 5.19
N LYS A 113 3.46 7.40 4.96
CA LYS A 113 4.37 7.87 6.02
C LYS A 113 3.64 8.78 7.02
N GLU A 114 2.84 9.73 6.53
CA GLU A 114 2.02 10.62 7.35
C GLU A 114 1.02 9.84 8.24
N SER A 115 0.49 8.72 7.73
CA SER A 115 -0.37 7.81 8.50
C SER A 115 0.40 6.76 9.34
N GLY A 116 1.71 6.90 9.52
CA GLY A 116 2.54 5.99 10.32
C GLY A 116 2.76 4.59 9.71
N LYS A 117 2.31 4.34 8.47
CA LYS A 117 2.39 3.03 7.81
C LYS A 117 3.73 2.82 7.09
N TYR A 118 4.84 2.99 7.80
CA TYR A 118 6.20 2.96 7.23
C TYR A 118 6.56 1.66 6.51
N GLY A 119 6.11 0.50 7.02
CA GLY A 119 6.33 -0.79 6.37
C GLY A 119 5.68 -0.88 4.98
N SER A 120 4.47 -0.33 4.82
CA SER A 120 3.81 -0.23 3.52
C SER A 120 4.50 0.80 2.63
N ALA A 121 4.88 1.95 3.16
CA ALA A 121 5.64 2.97 2.43
C ALA A 121 6.95 2.41 1.87
N SER A 122 7.72 1.64 2.67
CA SER A 122 8.97 1.00 2.24
C SER A 122 8.76 0.04 1.06
N LYS A 123 7.67 -0.73 1.06
CA LYS A 123 7.34 -1.63 -0.06
C LYS A 123 7.02 -0.85 -1.34
N HIS A 124 6.27 0.26 -1.24
CA HIS A 124 6.00 1.14 -2.39
C HIS A 124 7.29 1.83 -2.89
N GLN A 125 8.18 2.22 -1.98
CA GLN A 125 9.50 2.76 -2.36
C GLN A 125 10.34 1.73 -3.12
N SER A 126 10.32 0.46 -2.68
CA SER A 126 11.01 -0.63 -3.38
C SER A 126 10.43 -0.87 -4.78
N LEU A 127 9.10 -0.78 -4.97
CA LEU A 127 8.49 -0.84 -6.29
C LEU A 127 8.93 0.33 -7.16
N LEU A 128 8.82 1.57 -6.66
CA LEU A 128 9.20 2.77 -7.39
C LEU A 128 10.67 2.73 -7.83
N ALA A 129 11.58 2.30 -6.95
CA ALA A 129 13.00 2.15 -7.26
C ALA A 129 13.22 1.14 -8.41
N ARG A 130 12.51 0.01 -8.41
CA ARG A 130 12.62 -0.99 -9.49
C ARG A 130 12.02 -0.52 -10.80
N LEU A 131 10.88 0.20 -10.76
CA LEU A 131 10.32 0.83 -11.96
C LEU A 131 11.28 1.86 -12.56
N SER A 132 11.94 2.67 -11.72
CA SER A 132 12.94 3.65 -12.15
C SER A 132 14.19 3.02 -12.77
N GLN A 133 14.57 1.81 -12.35
CA GLN A 133 15.68 1.05 -12.93
C GLN A 133 15.29 0.34 -14.22
N PHE A 134 14.02 -0.04 -14.37
CA PHE A 134 13.51 -0.73 -15.54
C PHE A 134 13.32 0.23 -16.72
N ARG A 135 12.53 1.27 -16.52
CA ARG A 135 12.26 2.35 -17.46
C ARG A 135 11.96 3.62 -16.67
N SER A 136 11.79 4.75 -17.36
CA SER A 136 11.39 5.99 -16.68
C SER A 136 10.11 5.78 -15.86
N PRO A 137 10.08 6.20 -14.56
CA PRO A 137 8.86 6.16 -13.76
C PRO A 137 7.84 7.23 -14.17
N ASN A 138 8.21 8.07 -15.16
CA ASN A 138 7.35 9.11 -15.73
C ASN A 138 6.38 8.56 -16.79
N ILE A 139 6.29 7.23 -16.92
CA ILE A 139 5.28 6.56 -17.73
C ILE A 139 3.87 6.90 -17.24
N ARG A 140 2.93 7.09 -18.14
CA ARG A 140 1.52 7.28 -17.83
C ARG A 140 0.83 5.95 -17.54
N PHE A 141 -0.25 5.98 -16.81
CA PHE A 141 -1.02 4.76 -16.50
C PHE A 141 -1.61 4.12 -17.74
N GLU A 142 -2.00 4.91 -18.74
CA GLU A 142 -2.57 4.46 -20.01
C GLU A 142 -1.55 3.68 -20.86
N GLU A 143 -0.26 3.95 -20.69
CA GLU A 143 0.83 3.27 -21.39
C GLU A 143 1.20 1.91 -20.77
N ILE A 144 0.61 1.57 -19.60
CA ILE A 144 0.81 0.27 -18.98
C ILE A 144 -0.07 -0.75 -19.67
N GLU A 145 0.51 -1.46 -20.62
CA GLU A 145 -0.10 -2.56 -21.33
C GLU A 145 0.34 -3.92 -20.76
N PHE A 146 -0.26 -5.00 -21.27
CA PHE A 146 0.10 -6.36 -20.87
C PHE A 146 1.58 -6.66 -21.17
N ALA A 147 2.09 -6.24 -22.33
CA ALA A 147 3.51 -6.39 -22.68
C ALA A 147 4.44 -5.67 -21.71
N TYR A 148 4.09 -4.46 -21.26
CA TYR A 148 4.86 -3.74 -20.25
C TYR A 148 5.01 -4.56 -18.95
N LEU A 149 3.93 -5.22 -18.51
CA LEU A 149 3.96 -6.04 -17.29
C LEU A 149 4.87 -7.28 -17.47
N GLN A 150 4.83 -7.91 -18.65
CA GLN A 150 5.72 -9.05 -18.98
C GLN A 150 7.20 -8.62 -19.00
N ASP A 151 7.52 -7.51 -19.67
CA ASP A 151 8.88 -6.96 -19.71
C ASP A 151 9.39 -6.60 -18.31
N PHE A 152 8.54 -6.02 -17.49
CA PHE A 152 8.90 -5.69 -16.10
C PHE A 152 9.14 -6.95 -15.25
N GLU A 153 8.35 -8.00 -15.41
CA GLU A 153 8.59 -9.29 -14.77
C GLU A 153 9.93 -9.87 -15.22
N PHE A 154 10.19 -9.90 -16.52
CA PHE A 154 11.45 -10.39 -17.06
C PHE A 154 12.66 -9.61 -16.50
N PHE A 155 12.56 -8.27 -16.45
CA PHE A 155 13.59 -7.43 -15.83
C PHE A 155 13.85 -7.80 -14.38
N LEU A 156 12.78 -8.00 -13.58
CA LEU A 156 12.92 -8.36 -12.17
C LEU A 156 13.56 -9.75 -12.00
N ARG A 157 13.22 -10.72 -12.85
CA ARG A 157 13.84 -12.06 -12.85
C ARG A 157 15.33 -11.98 -13.19
N LYS A 158 15.68 -11.25 -14.25
CA LYS A 158 17.07 -11.00 -14.65
C LYS A 158 17.88 -10.32 -13.55
N ALA A 159 17.24 -9.44 -12.76
CA ALA A 159 17.85 -8.79 -11.61
C ALA A 159 17.93 -9.68 -10.34
N GLY A 160 17.66 -10.99 -10.45
CA GLY A 160 17.77 -11.96 -9.36
C GLY A 160 16.69 -11.87 -8.27
N ASN A 161 15.53 -11.25 -8.57
CA ASN A 161 14.44 -11.25 -7.60
C ASN A 161 13.78 -12.62 -7.53
N THR A 162 13.46 -13.07 -6.30
CA THR A 162 12.68 -14.30 -6.09
C THR A 162 11.22 -14.10 -6.51
N ASP A 163 10.52 -15.20 -6.88
CA ASP A 163 9.11 -15.17 -7.29
C ASP A 163 8.22 -14.42 -6.29
N ASN A 164 8.31 -14.71 -5.01
CA ASN A 164 7.52 -14.02 -3.98
C ASN A 164 7.87 -12.53 -3.84
N SER A 165 9.11 -12.13 -4.14
CA SER A 165 9.51 -10.72 -4.20
C SER A 165 8.88 -10.02 -5.41
N ILE A 166 8.84 -10.71 -6.56
CA ILE A 166 8.17 -10.25 -7.78
C ILE A 166 6.67 -10.14 -7.52
N ALA A 167 6.04 -11.20 -7.00
CA ALA A 167 4.62 -11.24 -6.66
C ALA A 167 4.22 -10.09 -5.73
N THR A 168 5.03 -9.78 -4.72
CA THR A 168 4.79 -8.64 -3.81
C THR A 168 4.80 -7.31 -4.56
N LYS A 169 5.77 -7.09 -5.47
CA LYS A 169 5.85 -5.85 -6.27
C LYS A 169 4.65 -5.71 -7.20
N PHE A 170 4.28 -6.80 -7.88
CA PHE A 170 3.11 -6.81 -8.77
C PHE A 170 1.79 -6.64 -8.02
N ALA A 171 1.64 -7.20 -6.82
CA ALA A 171 0.46 -6.97 -5.98
C ALA A 171 0.30 -5.49 -5.60
N ILE A 172 1.40 -4.82 -5.25
CA ILE A 172 1.42 -3.39 -4.93
C ILE A 172 1.13 -2.56 -6.19
N PHE A 173 1.73 -2.92 -7.32
CA PHE A 173 1.54 -2.22 -8.58
C PHE A 173 0.09 -2.33 -9.06
N LYS A 174 -0.49 -3.53 -9.04
CA LYS A 174 -1.91 -3.77 -9.34
C LYS A 174 -2.83 -2.96 -8.42
N ALA A 175 -2.55 -2.96 -7.11
CA ALA A 175 -3.33 -2.19 -6.14
C ALA A 175 -3.26 -0.67 -6.41
N ALA A 176 -2.07 -0.15 -6.72
CA ALA A 176 -1.87 1.26 -7.07
C ALA A 176 -2.59 1.62 -8.38
N TYR A 177 -2.47 0.78 -9.41
CA TYR A 177 -3.14 0.94 -10.69
C TYR A 177 -4.66 0.98 -10.55
N ASN A 178 -5.23 -0.02 -9.88
CA ASN A 178 -6.68 -0.10 -9.68
C ASN A 178 -7.21 1.05 -8.82
N LYS A 179 -6.44 1.49 -7.83
CA LYS A 179 -6.80 2.63 -7.00
C LYS A 179 -6.78 3.93 -7.79
N ALA A 180 -5.74 4.17 -8.60
CA ALA A 180 -5.65 5.33 -9.48
C ALA A 180 -6.79 5.37 -10.51
N LEU A 181 -7.16 4.21 -11.07
CA LEU A 181 -8.31 4.06 -11.97
C LEU A 181 -9.63 4.40 -11.25
N ALA A 182 -9.84 3.88 -10.05
CA ALA A 182 -11.03 4.16 -9.23
C ALA A 182 -11.11 5.63 -8.78
N GLU A 183 -9.98 6.28 -8.55
CA GLU A 183 -9.88 7.71 -8.23
C GLU A 183 -10.05 8.61 -9.47
N GLY A 184 -10.16 8.02 -10.68
CA GLY A 184 -10.33 8.77 -11.93
C GLY A 184 -9.07 9.51 -12.38
N VAL A 185 -7.88 9.09 -11.91
CA VAL A 185 -6.58 9.66 -12.32
C VAL A 185 -6.33 9.46 -13.82
N PHE A 186 -6.85 8.38 -14.38
CA PHE A 186 -6.80 8.05 -15.80
C PHE A 186 -8.03 7.23 -16.21
N VAL A 187 -8.22 7.03 -17.51
CA VAL A 187 -9.29 6.20 -18.07
C VAL A 187 -8.67 5.11 -18.94
N GLN A 188 -9.05 3.88 -18.70
CA GLN A 188 -8.57 2.73 -19.47
C GLN A 188 -9.74 1.82 -19.85
N LYS A 189 -9.85 1.45 -21.14
CA LYS A 189 -10.90 0.54 -21.63
C LYS A 189 -10.66 -0.90 -21.17
N VAL A 190 -9.41 -1.34 -21.19
CA VAL A 190 -9.00 -2.70 -20.82
C VAL A 190 -7.94 -2.63 -19.72
N ASN A 191 -8.24 -3.18 -18.55
CA ASN A 191 -7.28 -3.25 -17.45
C ASN A 191 -6.22 -4.32 -17.75
N PRO A 192 -4.92 -3.99 -17.90
CA PRO A 192 -3.87 -4.96 -18.22
C PRO A 192 -3.72 -6.03 -17.13
N PHE A 193 -4.02 -5.70 -15.87
CA PHE A 193 -4.00 -6.66 -14.76
C PHE A 193 -5.21 -7.63 -14.75
N ALA A 194 -6.20 -7.46 -15.63
CA ALA A 194 -7.26 -8.46 -15.79
C ALA A 194 -6.70 -9.72 -16.47
N LYS A 195 -5.82 -9.55 -17.46
CA LYS A 195 -5.14 -10.66 -18.16
C LYS A 195 -3.90 -11.14 -17.43
N TYR A 196 -3.15 -10.24 -16.77
CA TYR A 196 -1.93 -10.57 -16.03
C TYR A 196 -2.26 -11.15 -14.64
N LYS A 197 -2.10 -12.45 -14.49
CA LYS A 197 -2.45 -13.19 -13.26
C LYS A 197 -1.36 -13.06 -12.18
N VAL A 198 -1.38 -12.00 -11.39
CA VAL A 198 -0.42 -11.80 -10.28
C VAL A 198 -0.41 -12.98 -9.29
N GLY A 199 -1.53 -13.67 -9.14
CA GLY A 199 -1.66 -14.86 -8.26
C GLY A 199 -0.72 -16.01 -8.63
N SER A 200 -0.41 -16.20 -9.93
CA SER A 200 0.46 -17.26 -10.42
C SER A 200 1.94 -17.06 -10.05
N LEU A 201 2.33 -15.86 -9.66
CA LEU A 201 3.69 -15.54 -9.23
C LEU A 201 4.00 -16.01 -7.80
N TRP A 202 2.98 -16.36 -7.00
CA TRP A 202 3.18 -16.80 -5.62
C TRP A 202 3.62 -18.24 -5.57
N THR A 203 4.79 -18.48 -4.99
CA THR A 203 5.32 -19.82 -4.74
C THR A 203 5.29 -20.17 -3.25
N LYS A 204 4.93 -21.42 -2.96
CA LYS A 204 5.00 -21.93 -1.58
C LYS A 204 6.46 -22.03 -1.14
N THR A 205 6.80 -21.40 -0.04
CA THR A 205 8.12 -21.52 0.57
C THR A 205 8.11 -22.60 1.66
N ARG A 206 9.17 -23.40 1.71
CA ARG A 206 9.36 -24.39 2.78
C ARG A 206 9.41 -23.67 4.13
N LYS A 207 8.63 -24.14 5.11
CA LYS A 207 8.71 -23.66 6.49
C LYS A 207 10.10 -23.98 7.03
N ARG A 208 10.75 -22.99 7.62
CA ARG A 208 12.04 -23.12 8.27
C ARG A 208 11.80 -23.25 9.77
N ALA A 209 11.70 -24.48 10.27
CA ALA A 209 11.61 -24.79 11.68
C ALA A 209 12.86 -25.56 12.10
N ILE A 210 13.20 -25.50 13.36
CA ILE A 210 14.26 -26.28 14.00
C ILE A 210 13.64 -27.21 15.05
N THR A 211 14.37 -28.26 15.48
CA THR A 211 13.86 -29.19 16.47
C THR A 211 13.94 -28.64 17.89
N LYS A 212 13.26 -29.28 18.84
CA LYS A 212 13.31 -28.94 20.25
C LYS A 212 14.72 -29.08 20.83
N GLU A 213 15.44 -30.12 20.41
CA GLU A 213 16.83 -30.38 20.80
C GLU A 213 17.77 -29.27 20.29
N GLU A 214 17.52 -28.76 19.08
CA GLU A 214 18.28 -27.63 18.52
C GLU A 214 17.98 -26.32 19.27
N VAL A 215 16.74 -26.12 19.73
CA VAL A 215 16.39 -24.98 20.62
C VAL A 215 17.10 -25.10 21.96
N GLN A 216 17.17 -26.32 22.54
CA GLN A 216 17.88 -26.57 23.80
C GLN A 216 19.40 -26.34 23.65
N LYS A 217 20.00 -26.78 22.53
CA LYS A 217 21.43 -26.49 22.22
C LYS A 217 21.66 -24.96 22.14
N LEU A 218 20.75 -24.23 21.51
CA LEU A 218 20.84 -22.76 21.43
C LEU A 218 20.73 -22.11 22.83
N ALA A 219 19.83 -22.61 23.67
CA ALA A 219 19.64 -22.10 25.03
C ALA A 219 20.88 -22.38 25.93
N ALA A 220 21.49 -23.55 25.79
CA ALA A 220 22.66 -23.97 26.57
C ALA A 220 23.98 -23.40 26.03
N LEU A 221 23.97 -22.74 24.86
CA LEU A 221 25.17 -22.22 24.24
C LEU A 221 25.85 -21.15 25.09
N GLU A 222 27.07 -21.39 25.53
CA GLU A 222 27.86 -20.37 26.20
C GLU A 222 28.32 -19.28 25.22
N ILE A 223 28.06 -18.04 25.60
CA ILE A 223 28.47 -16.86 24.84
C ILE A 223 29.77 -16.34 25.47
N THR A 224 30.87 -16.82 24.90
CA THR A 224 32.23 -16.40 25.32
C THR A 224 32.49 -14.95 24.83
N SER A 225 33.51 -14.32 25.42
CA SER A 225 33.94 -12.97 25.04
C SER A 225 34.46 -12.88 23.60
N GLU A 226 35.02 -13.99 23.10
CA GLU A 226 35.56 -14.07 21.75
C GLU A 226 34.45 -14.06 20.68
N GLY A 227 34.49 -13.08 19.79
CA GLY A 227 33.47 -12.86 18.76
C GLY A 227 32.11 -12.41 19.27
N ARG A 228 32.03 -11.99 20.55
CA ARG A 228 30.83 -11.43 21.15
C ARG A 228 30.60 -9.99 20.64
N THR A 229 29.38 -9.70 20.23
CA THR A 229 28.92 -8.34 19.97
C THR A 229 27.86 -7.96 21.02
N ASP A 230 27.54 -6.66 21.16
CA ASP A 230 26.47 -6.16 22.02
C ASP A 230 25.11 -6.80 21.71
N TYR A 231 24.97 -7.47 20.58
CA TYR A 231 23.72 -8.09 20.12
C TYR A 231 23.70 -9.61 20.18
N THR A 232 24.82 -10.28 20.48
CA THR A 232 24.92 -11.75 20.44
C THR A 232 23.98 -12.40 21.47
N GLU A 233 24.07 -11.93 22.72
CA GLU A 233 23.23 -12.42 23.80
C GLU A 233 21.77 -12.02 23.61
N LEU A 234 21.52 -10.78 23.27
CA LEU A 234 20.16 -10.28 22.94
C LEU A 234 19.52 -11.10 21.81
N ALA A 235 20.28 -11.47 20.80
CA ALA A 235 19.77 -12.26 19.67
C ALA A 235 19.30 -13.65 20.11
N ARG A 236 20.09 -14.35 20.93
CA ARG A 236 19.70 -15.63 21.53
C ARG A 236 18.42 -15.49 22.33
N ASP A 237 18.40 -14.52 23.25
CA ASP A 237 17.30 -14.33 24.18
C ASP A 237 16.00 -13.90 23.47
N ILE A 238 16.07 -13.06 22.44
CA ILE A 238 14.94 -12.70 21.58
C ILE A 238 14.39 -13.91 20.82
N PHE A 239 15.25 -14.79 20.32
CA PHE A 239 14.81 -16.03 19.66
C PHE A 239 14.10 -16.96 20.64
N LEU A 240 14.69 -17.21 21.81
CA LEU A 240 14.14 -18.08 22.84
C LEU A 240 12.83 -17.51 23.41
N PHE A 241 12.78 -16.19 23.66
CA PHE A 241 11.56 -15.53 24.12
C PHE A 241 10.43 -15.67 23.08
N SER A 242 10.72 -15.45 21.80
CA SER A 242 9.73 -15.68 20.73
C SER A 242 9.23 -17.13 20.72
N TYR A 243 10.12 -18.10 20.87
CA TYR A 243 9.76 -19.52 20.95
C TYR A 243 8.87 -19.82 22.16
N PHE A 244 9.22 -19.36 23.34
CA PHE A 244 8.49 -19.59 24.58
C PHE A 244 7.15 -18.83 24.68
N THR A 245 6.93 -17.84 23.82
CA THR A 245 5.73 -17.00 23.80
C THR A 245 4.89 -17.18 22.52
N ALA A 246 4.77 -18.41 22.06
CA ALA A 246 3.94 -18.78 20.91
C ALA A 246 4.28 -18.02 19.59
N GLY A 247 5.55 -17.70 19.40
CA GLY A 247 6.04 -17.09 18.17
C GLY A 247 5.69 -15.59 18.03
N ILE A 248 5.76 -14.82 19.10
CA ILE A 248 5.66 -13.35 19.02
C ILE A 248 6.69 -12.81 18.03
N ASN A 249 6.28 -11.89 17.15
CA ASN A 249 7.20 -11.36 16.15
C ASN A 249 8.11 -10.27 16.73
N PHE A 250 9.25 -10.04 16.06
CA PHE A 250 10.26 -9.09 16.52
C PHE A 250 9.73 -7.66 16.73
N THR A 251 8.84 -7.18 15.87
CA THR A 251 8.29 -5.82 15.99
C THR A 251 7.43 -5.70 17.25
N ASP A 252 6.60 -6.72 17.55
CA ASP A 252 5.77 -6.72 18.75
C ASP A 252 6.64 -6.84 20.01
N MET A 253 7.72 -7.66 19.99
CA MET A 253 8.69 -7.72 21.09
C MET A 253 9.42 -6.39 21.31
N ALA A 254 9.80 -5.71 20.21
CA ALA A 254 10.50 -4.44 20.32
C ALA A 254 9.68 -3.35 20.98
N THR A 255 8.36 -3.42 20.88
CA THR A 255 7.42 -2.44 21.45
C THR A 255 6.77 -2.91 22.75
N LEU A 256 7.05 -4.14 23.22
CA LEU A 256 6.51 -4.71 24.45
C LEU A 256 7.01 -3.93 25.66
N ARG A 257 6.10 -3.52 26.54
CA ARG A 257 6.38 -2.77 27.77
C ARG A 257 6.14 -3.64 28.99
N HIS A 258 6.70 -3.25 30.13
CA HIS A 258 6.48 -3.98 31.39
C HIS A 258 5.01 -3.99 31.81
N ARG A 259 4.23 -2.94 31.55
CA ARG A 259 2.77 -2.89 31.77
C ARG A 259 1.97 -3.92 30.95
N ASP A 260 2.52 -4.43 29.86
CA ASP A 260 1.89 -5.45 29.04
C ASP A 260 2.00 -6.85 29.66
N ILE A 261 2.75 -6.97 30.78
CA ILE A 261 2.93 -8.20 31.54
C ILE A 261 2.05 -8.14 32.79
N VAL A 262 0.93 -8.86 32.76
CA VAL A 262 -0.07 -8.84 33.82
C VAL A 262 -0.35 -10.26 34.28
N HIS A 263 -0.25 -10.52 35.60
CA HIS A 263 -0.51 -11.84 36.21
C HIS A 263 0.18 -13.01 35.49
N GLY A 264 1.46 -12.85 35.14
CA GLY A 264 2.25 -13.90 34.45
C GLY A 264 1.84 -14.13 32.99
N ARG A 265 1.16 -13.20 32.39
CA ARG A 265 0.76 -13.23 30.97
C ARG A 265 1.22 -11.98 30.25
N ILE A 266 1.57 -12.13 28.98
CA ILE A 266 1.75 -10.99 28.06
C ILE A 266 0.41 -10.70 27.40
N CYS A 267 -0.06 -9.45 27.50
CA CYS A 267 -1.28 -8.97 26.86
C CYS A 267 -0.94 -7.78 25.97
N TYR A 268 -0.93 -7.97 24.65
CA TYR A 268 -0.55 -6.91 23.72
C TYR A 268 -1.43 -6.89 22.47
N SER A 269 -1.55 -5.73 21.83
CA SER A 269 -2.18 -5.60 20.52
C SER A 269 -1.14 -5.83 19.43
N ARG A 270 -1.37 -6.82 18.57
CA ARG A 270 -0.48 -7.14 17.47
C ARG A 270 -0.37 -5.98 16.49
N HIS A 271 0.82 -5.45 16.29
CA HIS A 271 1.06 -4.27 15.45
C HIS A 271 0.48 -4.39 14.02
N LYS A 272 0.60 -5.57 13.39
CA LYS A 272 0.16 -5.77 12.00
C LYS A 272 -1.36 -5.86 11.82
N THR A 273 -2.07 -6.43 12.79
CA THR A 273 -3.49 -6.80 12.64
C THR A 273 -4.41 -6.17 13.68
N GLN A 274 -3.83 -5.44 14.64
CA GLN A 274 -4.52 -4.83 15.80
C GLN A 274 -5.33 -5.86 16.63
N LYS A 275 -5.04 -7.16 16.46
CA LYS A 275 -5.68 -8.22 17.24
C LYS A 275 -5.03 -8.28 18.62
N LEU A 276 -5.84 -8.29 19.66
CA LEU A 276 -5.38 -8.53 21.01
C LEU A 276 -4.90 -9.98 21.15
N ILE A 277 -3.72 -10.15 21.73
CA ILE A 277 -3.10 -11.45 21.98
C ILE A 277 -2.78 -11.52 23.47
N SER A 278 -3.10 -12.65 24.09
CA SER A 278 -2.71 -12.99 25.44
C SER A 278 -1.98 -14.35 25.43
N CYS A 279 -0.77 -14.38 25.99
CA CYS A 279 0.05 -15.57 26.07
C CYS A 279 0.61 -15.71 27.49
N CYS A 280 0.58 -16.94 28.07
CA CYS A 280 1.18 -17.22 29.35
C CYS A 280 2.71 -17.15 29.25
N LEU A 281 3.38 -16.56 30.22
CA LEU A 281 4.82 -16.56 30.36
C LEU A 281 5.25 -17.81 31.12
N VAL A 282 5.90 -18.72 30.41
CA VAL A 282 6.57 -19.87 31.04
C VAL A 282 7.81 -19.40 31.82
N PRO A 283 8.32 -20.18 32.82
CA PRO A 283 9.45 -19.77 33.66
C PRO A 283 10.66 -19.27 32.87
N ASN A 284 11.01 -19.95 31.79
CA ASN A 284 12.15 -19.56 30.94
C ASN A 284 11.93 -18.18 30.26
N ALA A 285 10.69 -17.86 29.87
CA ALA A 285 10.38 -16.55 29.32
C ALA A 285 10.42 -15.45 30.38
N LEU A 286 9.97 -15.74 31.60
CA LEU A 286 10.08 -14.83 32.74
C LEU A 286 11.53 -14.52 33.08
N GLN A 287 12.40 -15.54 33.14
CA GLN A 287 13.84 -15.35 33.38
C GLN A 287 14.46 -14.38 32.37
N ILE A 288 14.07 -14.48 31.08
CA ILE A 288 14.55 -13.58 30.05
C ILE A 288 14.04 -12.14 30.32
N VAL A 289 12.79 -11.96 30.70
CA VAL A 289 12.23 -10.63 31.06
C VAL A 289 12.98 -10.02 32.22
N GLU A 290 13.17 -10.76 33.31
CA GLU A 290 13.86 -10.29 34.51
C GLU A 290 15.33 -9.94 34.23
N LYS A 291 16.00 -10.68 33.38
CA LYS A 291 17.38 -10.39 32.96
C LYS A 291 17.56 -9.00 32.36
N TYR A 292 16.56 -8.49 31.62
CA TYR A 292 16.61 -7.16 30.99
C TYR A 292 15.98 -6.07 31.85
N ARG A 293 15.36 -6.42 32.99
CA ARG A 293 14.76 -5.48 33.91
C ARG A 293 15.81 -4.66 34.62
N LYS A 294 15.73 -3.34 34.48
CA LYS A 294 16.63 -2.40 35.19
C LYS A 294 16.09 -2.10 36.58
N SER A 295 16.97 -1.74 37.53
CA SER A 295 16.58 -1.38 38.92
C SER A 295 15.57 -0.22 38.97
N ASN A 296 15.64 0.73 38.07
CA ASN A 296 14.76 1.91 37.99
C ASN A 296 13.71 1.78 36.88
N CYS A 297 13.34 0.55 36.53
CA CYS A 297 12.38 0.28 35.46
C CYS A 297 10.97 0.69 35.90
N THR A 298 10.25 1.39 35.04
CA THR A 298 8.83 1.71 35.17
C THR A 298 8.00 0.81 34.24
N ASP A 299 6.70 0.74 34.48
CA ASP A 299 5.76 -0.02 33.65
C ASP A 299 5.72 0.46 32.20
N GLU A 300 6.10 1.72 31.94
CA GLU A 300 6.14 2.31 30.62
C GLU A 300 7.43 1.99 29.83
N ASP A 301 8.43 1.43 30.48
CA ASP A 301 9.69 1.09 29.81
C ASP A 301 9.57 -0.19 28.99
N TYR A 302 10.36 -0.27 27.91
CA TYR A 302 10.38 -1.43 27.05
C TYR A 302 11.08 -2.62 27.73
N VAL A 303 10.53 -3.83 27.56
CA VAL A 303 11.08 -5.07 28.13
C VAL A 303 12.49 -5.36 27.58
N PHE A 304 12.70 -5.13 26.30
CA PHE A 304 13.98 -5.39 25.66
C PHE A 304 14.74 -4.10 25.33
N PRO A 305 16.08 -4.09 25.38
CA PRO A 305 16.90 -2.89 25.08
C PRO A 305 17.00 -2.61 23.56
N ILE A 306 15.87 -2.72 22.86
CA ILE A 306 15.75 -2.45 21.43
C ILE A 306 15.40 -0.99 21.20
N LEU A 307 14.43 -0.51 21.94
CA LEU A 307 13.94 0.86 21.92
C LEU A 307 14.27 1.56 23.24
N ASP A 308 14.34 2.86 23.19
CA ASP A 308 14.46 3.75 24.35
C ASP A 308 13.35 4.80 24.24
N ARG A 309 12.57 4.93 25.32
CA ARG A 309 11.40 5.81 25.37
C ARG A 309 11.77 7.29 25.24
N MET A 310 12.93 7.68 25.73
CA MET A 310 13.40 9.07 25.69
C MET A 310 13.96 9.45 24.32
N ILE A 311 14.46 8.47 23.56
CA ILE A 311 15.11 8.67 22.28
C ILE A 311 14.15 8.40 21.11
N HIS A 312 13.40 7.29 21.18
CA HIS A 312 12.56 6.81 20.09
C HIS A 312 11.10 7.18 20.30
N GLN A 313 10.80 8.49 20.17
CA GLN A 313 9.47 9.05 20.47
C GLN A 313 8.52 9.04 19.27
N THR A 314 9.05 9.19 18.06
CA THR A 314 8.23 9.23 16.86
C THR A 314 8.07 7.85 16.22
N PRO A 315 6.93 7.57 15.55
CA PRO A 315 6.73 6.31 14.82
C PRO A 315 7.84 6.03 13.79
N GLN A 316 8.41 7.07 13.17
CA GLN A 316 9.54 6.93 12.24
C GLN A 316 10.81 6.45 12.94
N GLN A 317 11.13 7.02 14.10
CA GLN A 317 12.31 6.62 14.91
C GLN A 317 12.16 5.18 15.38
N ILE A 318 10.97 4.79 15.89
CA ILE A 318 10.65 3.43 16.31
C ILE A 318 10.83 2.47 15.14
N PHE A 319 10.24 2.76 13.99
CA PHE A 319 10.35 1.93 12.79
C PHE A 319 11.82 1.75 12.37
N ASN A 320 12.58 2.83 12.24
CA ASN A 320 13.97 2.80 11.80
C ASN A 320 14.85 2.01 12.78
N ARG A 321 14.70 2.24 14.08
CA ARG A 321 15.45 1.55 15.12
C ARG A 321 15.12 0.06 15.15
N THR A 322 13.84 -0.30 15.12
CA THR A 322 13.39 -1.71 15.06
C THR A 322 13.99 -2.44 13.87
N HIS A 323 13.96 -1.82 12.67
CA HIS A 323 14.57 -2.42 11.49
C HIS A 323 16.09 -2.57 11.58
N LYS A 324 16.77 -1.57 12.12
CA LYS A 324 18.22 -1.59 12.32
C LYS A 324 18.64 -2.70 13.27
N VAL A 325 17.95 -2.83 14.40
CA VAL A 325 18.25 -3.88 15.41
C VAL A 325 17.87 -5.26 14.90
N LEU A 326 16.72 -5.42 14.21
CA LEU A 326 16.35 -6.68 13.56
C LEU A 326 17.44 -7.20 12.63
N GLY A 327 18.04 -6.30 11.83
CA GLY A 327 19.17 -6.66 10.96
C GLY A 327 20.38 -7.20 11.71
N LYS A 328 20.73 -6.55 12.84
CA LYS A 328 21.83 -6.97 13.71
C LYS A 328 21.51 -8.32 14.39
N VAL A 329 20.35 -8.44 15.02
CA VAL A 329 19.88 -9.67 15.68
C VAL A 329 19.87 -10.85 14.72
N ASN A 330 19.35 -10.68 13.49
CA ASN A 330 19.36 -11.77 12.51
C ASN A 330 20.77 -12.14 12.00
N ARG A 331 21.73 -11.20 12.04
CA ARG A 331 23.13 -11.50 11.72
C ARG A 331 23.73 -12.40 12.81
N GLU A 332 23.56 -12.01 14.07
CA GLU A 332 24.03 -12.81 15.21
C GLU A 332 23.37 -14.18 15.27
N LEU A 333 22.05 -14.27 15.06
CA LEU A 333 21.35 -15.56 15.00
C LEU A 333 21.92 -16.50 13.95
N LYS A 334 22.33 -15.98 12.77
CA LYS A 334 22.99 -16.82 11.77
C LYS A 334 24.32 -17.37 12.25
N VAL A 335 25.09 -16.57 12.99
CA VAL A 335 26.36 -17.02 13.61
C VAL A 335 26.08 -18.07 14.67
N LEU A 336 25.15 -17.80 15.58
CA LEU A 336 24.77 -18.74 16.63
C LEU A 336 24.23 -20.06 16.05
N GLY A 337 23.39 -19.99 15.02
CA GLY A 337 22.89 -21.19 14.32
C GLY A 337 24.00 -22.04 13.71
N LYS A 338 25.03 -21.41 13.12
CA LYS A 338 26.21 -22.16 12.63
C LYS A 338 26.99 -22.81 13.74
N ARG A 339 27.16 -22.14 14.91
CA ARG A 339 27.87 -22.68 16.07
C ARG A 339 27.23 -23.96 16.61
N ILE A 340 25.90 -24.04 16.56
CA ILE A 340 25.18 -25.28 17.00
C ILE A 340 24.92 -26.26 15.88
N GLY A 341 25.51 -26.06 14.69
CA GLY A 341 25.45 -26.98 13.55
C GLY A 341 24.14 -26.99 12.77
N LEU A 342 23.36 -25.89 12.77
CA LEU A 342 22.11 -25.83 12.00
C LEU A 342 22.35 -25.84 10.50
N ALA A 343 21.59 -26.67 9.79
CA ALA A 343 21.59 -26.73 8.33
C ALA A 343 20.92 -25.52 7.67
N ILE A 344 20.07 -24.78 8.41
CA ILE A 344 19.33 -23.64 7.91
C ILE A 344 19.78 -22.34 8.61
N PRO A 345 19.75 -21.20 7.91
CA PRO A 345 20.07 -19.92 8.53
C PRO A 345 19.06 -19.57 9.61
N LEU A 346 19.51 -19.43 10.86
CA LEU A 346 18.68 -19.03 11.98
C LEU A 346 18.31 -17.55 11.85
N THR A 347 17.05 -17.23 12.10
CA THR A 347 16.51 -15.86 12.10
C THR A 347 15.36 -15.77 13.12
N THR A 348 14.99 -14.58 13.53
CA THR A 348 13.82 -14.35 14.42
C THR A 348 12.53 -14.99 13.88
N TYR A 349 12.39 -15.12 12.56
CA TYR A 349 11.21 -15.72 11.96
C TYR A 349 11.16 -17.25 12.09
N VAL A 350 12.32 -17.90 12.24
CA VAL A 350 12.41 -19.34 12.48
C VAL A 350 11.77 -19.73 13.81
N ALA A 351 11.96 -18.95 14.87
CA ALA A 351 11.31 -19.18 16.16
C ALA A 351 9.79 -19.34 16.05
N ARG A 352 9.15 -18.52 15.19
CA ARG A 352 7.72 -18.57 14.95
C ARG A 352 7.25 -19.82 14.19
N HIS A 353 8.11 -20.44 13.40
CA HIS A 353 7.78 -21.68 12.68
C HIS A 353 8.10 -22.94 13.51
N THR A 354 8.95 -22.80 14.52
CA THR A 354 9.39 -23.86 15.42
C THR A 354 8.38 -24.13 16.52
N TYR A 355 7.65 -23.12 16.94
CA TYR A 355 6.56 -23.23 17.89
C TYR A 355 5.37 -24.04 17.37
#